data_adb06a3aa5518ae46077ab4afa68a57b
#
_entry.id   adb06a3aa5518ae46077ab4afa68a57b
#
_cell.length_a   1.000
_cell.length_b   1.000
_cell.length_c   1.000
_cell.angle_alpha   90.00
_cell.angle_beta   90.00
_cell.angle_gamma   90.00
#
_symmetry.space_group_name_H-M   'P 1'
#
loop_
_entity.id
_entity.type
_entity.pdbx_description
1 polymer ?
#
loop_
_entity_poly.entity_id
_entity_poly.type
_entity_poly.pdbx_seq_one_letter_code
_entity_poly.pdbx_strand_id
1 'polypeptide(L)'
;MESDKTYKLKGVTKKLTASQSPKRTNRRPISDTKSSSRKKITGRKAKGKKISPWIVAGIVALFGIFFVFPYLFNENNSETGDIVPEGAYQFCLDISHHNSSDIVWDSLAVVIDQDRRTRRNIEDGKEIKKISTVIIKATEGTRMKDKKFDEFWEKAADSPVRRGAYHFFRTSTDPSEQADNYIGTVGKLRHSDFPPVLDLEVMHKGCTRKELNDKALIWLKKVEKHYGRKPVVYTPDSYAKDILSDEIKYHYPIWVAHYGVAAPNYKDWKMWQFTDKAVVHGIKGKVDLSVVR
;
A
#
# COMPACT_ATOMS: atom_id res chain seq x y z
N MET A 1 -21.63 -57.20 4.54
CA MET A 1 -21.74 -57.26 6.01
C MET A 1 -21.16 -55.99 6.51
N GLU A 2 -22.02 -55.06 6.66
CA GLU A 2 -22.61 -54.46 7.87
C GLU A 2 -21.65 -53.49 8.55
N SER A 3 -21.96 -52.27 8.92
CA SER A 3 -23.26 -51.65 9.19
C SER A 3 -23.15 -50.13 9.23
N ASP A 4 -24.15 -49.51 8.65
CA ASP A 4 -24.58 -48.12 8.85
C ASP A 4 -24.75 -47.78 10.36
N LYS A 5 -24.24 -46.60 10.77
CA LYS A 5 -24.69 -45.92 11.98
C LYS A 5 -25.04 -44.46 11.69
N THR A 6 -26.29 -44.27 11.38
CA THR A 6 -26.97 -42.97 11.40
C THR A 6 -27.19 -42.50 12.85
N TYR A 7 -26.73 -41.29 13.20
CA TYR A 7 -27.14 -40.60 14.42
C TYR A 7 -28.15 -39.49 14.10
N LYS A 8 -29.40 -39.72 14.50
CA LYS A 8 -30.45 -38.70 14.57
C LYS A 8 -30.21 -37.76 15.76
N LEU A 9 -30.09 -36.46 15.55
CA LEU A 9 -30.23 -35.45 16.59
C LEU A 9 -31.62 -34.82 16.54
N LYS A 10 -32.30 -34.91 17.70
CA LYS A 10 -33.64 -34.39 17.97
C LYS A 10 -33.65 -32.85 17.95
N GLY A 11 -34.72 -32.30 17.41
CA GLY A 11 -34.95 -30.87 17.31
C GLY A 11 -35.28 -30.21 18.66
N VAL A 12 -34.86 -28.95 18.76
CA VAL A 12 -35.42 -27.96 19.69
C VAL A 12 -35.75 -26.70 18.88
N THR A 13 -37.02 -26.56 18.60
CA THR A 13 -37.61 -25.30 18.10
C THR A 13 -37.85 -24.35 19.27
N LYS A 14 -37.19 -23.20 19.30
CA LYS A 14 -37.57 -22.07 20.16
C LYS A 14 -38.14 -20.94 19.31
N LYS A 15 -39.45 -20.68 19.55
CA LYS A 15 -40.19 -19.53 18.99
C LYS A 15 -39.59 -18.22 19.50
N LEU A 16 -39.35 -17.31 18.61
CA LEU A 16 -39.07 -15.90 18.89
C LEU A 16 -40.41 -15.16 19.05
N THR A 17 -40.65 -14.63 20.23
CA THR A 17 -41.71 -13.66 20.49
C THR A 17 -41.18 -12.26 20.32
N ALA A 18 -41.91 -11.48 19.55
CA ALA A 18 -41.68 -10.05 19.31
C ALA A 18 -41.86 -9.24 20.61
N SER A 19 -40.95 -8.34 20.90
CA SER A 19 -41.09 -7.32 21.94
C SER A 19 -41.11 -5.94 21.35
N GLN A 20 -42.10 -5.22 21.80
CA GLN A 20 -42.63 -3.93 21.33
C GLN A 20 -41.73 -2.74 21.65
N SER A 21 -41.78 -1.75 20.80
CA SER A 21 -41.24 -0.38 20.96
C SER A 21 -41.92 0.40 22.08
N PRO A 22 -41.24 1.26 22.84
CA PRO A 22 -41.93 2.19 23.74
C PRO A 22 -42.23 3.51 23.06
N LYS A 23 -43.43 3.98 23.44
CA LYS A 23 -44.17 5.17 22.97
C LYS A 23 -43.49 6.50 23.34
N ARG A 24 -43.56 7.40 22.41
CA ARG A 24 -43.44 8.86 22.50
C ARG A 24 -44.37 9.45 23.56
N THR A 25 -43.88 10.22 24.52
CA THR A 25 -44.69 11.09 25.39
C THR A 25 -44.49 12.54 25.00
N ASN A 26 -45.59 13.12 24.52
CA ASN A 26 -45.81 14.57 24.38
C ASN A 26 -45.89 15.22 25.78
N ARG A 27 -45.21 16.34 25.97
CA ARG A 27 -45.63 17.35 26.94
C ARG A 27 -45.59 18.71 26.28
N ARG A 28 -46.76 19.36 26.39
CA ARG A 28 -47.12 20.71 25.96
C ARG A 28 -46.62 21.76 26.99
N PRO A 29 -46.78 23.05 26.65
CA PRO A 29 -45.96 24.16 27.10
C PRO A 29 -46.53 24.88 28.31
N ILE A 30 -45.70 25.63 29.01
CA ILE A 30 -46.13 26.59 30.03
C ILE A 30 -45.70 27.98 29.58
N SER A 31 -46.70 28.84 29.37
CA SER A 31 -46.62 30.27 29.25
C SER A 31 -46.27 30.88 30.64
N ASP A 32 -45.53 31.95 30.67
CA ASP A 32 -45.92 33.23 31.23
C ASP A 32 -44.77 34.25 31.37
N THR A 33 -44.97 35.30 30.65
CA THR A 33 -44.75 36.70 30.93
C THR A 33 -43.84 37.13 32.13
N LYS A 34 -42.85 37.96 31.82
CA LYS A 34 -42.71 39.30 32.42
C LYS A 34 -41.71 40.21 31.70
N SER A 35 -42.23 41.34 31.36
CA SER A 35 -41.65 42.61 30.96
C SER A 35 -40.43 43.04 31.79
N SER A 36 -39.36 43.55 31.11
CA SER A 36 -38.58 44.66 31.70
C SER A 36 -37.62 45.27 30.66
N SER A 37 -37.86 46.54 30.41
CA SER A 37 -36.94 47.65 30.11
C SER A 37 -35.91 47.51 28.96
N ARG A 38 -36.25 48.16 27.86
CA ARG A 38 -35.36 48.65 26.82
C ARG A 38 -34.31 49.61 27.38
N LYS A 39 -33.03 49.18 27.45
CA LYS A 39 -31.89 50.10 27.43
C LYS A 39 -31.48 50.33 25.98
N LYS A 40 -31.65 51.56 25.48
CA LYS A 40 -31.06 52.03 24.22
C LYS A 40 -29.52 51.97 24.34
N ILE A 41 -28.92 51.07 23.60
CA ILE A 41 -27.49 51.10 23.38
C ILE A 41 -27.27 51.92 22.09
N THR A 42 -26.72 53.13 22.32
CA THR A 42 -26.29 54.00 21.22
C THR A 42 -25.13 53.32 20.51
N GLY A 43 -25.36 52.92 19.25
CA GLY A 43 -24.33 52.32 18.42
C GLY A 43 -23.21 53.30 18.11
N ARG A 44 -22.04 53.06 18.67
CA ARG A 44 -20.80 53.68 18.23
C ARG A 44 -20.42 53.00 16.90
N LYS A 45 -20.61 53.71 15.76
CA LYS A 45 -20.06 53.30 14.47
C LYS A 45 -18.56 53.22 14.59
N ALA A 46 -18.01 52.01 14.59
CA ALA A 46 -16.60 51.78 14.42
C ALA A 46 -16.20 52.25 13.01
N LYS A 47 -15.41 53.32 12.94
CA LYS A 47 -14.75 53.72 11.67
C LYS A 47 -13.83 52.57 11.27
N GLY A 48 -14.24 51.80 10.26
CA GLY A 48 -13.34 50.80 9.62
C GLY A 48 -12.11 51.52 9.13
N LYS A 49 -10.94 51.16 9.70
CA LYS A 49 -9.62 51.60 9.16
C LYS A 49 -9.50 51.02 7.74
N LYS A 50 -9.56 51.89 6.73
CA LYS A 50 -9.23 51.50 5.36
C LYS A 50 -7.78 51.00 5.33
N ILE A 51 -7.60 49.71 5.05
CA ILE A 51 -6.27 49.11 4.87
C ILE A 51 -5.65 49.81 3.64
N SER A 52 -4.43 50.32 3.82
CA SER A 52 -3.71 50.97 2.73
C SER A 52 -3.54 50.01 1.55
N PRO A 53 -3.76 50.45 0.30
CA PRO A 53 -3.56 49.63 -0.89
C PRO A 53 -2.16 49.01 -0.93
N TRP A 54 -1.15 49.72 -0.40
CA TRP A 54 0.22 49.21 -0.30
C TRP A 54 0.42 48.05 0.65
N ILE A 55 -0.40 47.93 1.71
CA ILE A 55 -0.39 46.77 2.62
C ILE A 55 -0.99 45.56 1.93
N VAL A 56 -2.06 45.76 1.15
CA VAL A 56 -2.67 44.67 0.36
C VAL A 56 -1.70 44.19 -0.74
N ALA A 57 -1.04 45.13 -1.42
CA ALA A 57 -0.05 44.80 -2.43
C ALA A 57 1.15 44.06 -1.83
N GLY A 58 1.61 44.45 -0.63
CA GLY A 58 2.68 43.74 0.09
C GLY A 58 2.30 42.32 0.49
N ILE A 59 1.06 42.09 0.94
CA ILE A 59 0.56 40.77 1.31
C ILE A 59 0.41 39.87 0.06
N VAL A 60 -0.08 40.41 -1.04
CA VAL A 60 -0.20 39.67 -2.31
C VAL A 60 1.18 39.31 -2.87
N ALA A 61 2.17 40.22 -2.78
CA ALA A 61 3.54 39.97 -3.20
C ALA A 61 4.22 38.90 -2.32
N LEU A 62 4.03 38.95 -0.99
CA LEU A 62 4.54 37.94 -0.07
C LEU A 62 3.86 36.57 -0.29
N PHE A 63 2.55 36.56 -0.56
CA PHE A 63 1.84 35.31 -0.89
C PHE A 63 2.36 34.72 -2.21
N GLY A 64 2.61 35.56 -3.21
CA GLY A 64 3.23 35.14 -4.48
C GLY A 64 4.63 34.55 -4.26
N ILE A 65 5.48 35.20 -3.44
CA ILE A 65 6.83 34.73 -3.16
C ILE A 65 6.84 33.44 -2.32
N PHE A 66 6.00 33.33 -1.31
CA PHE A 66 6.02 32.17 -0.42
C PHE A 66 5.19 30.96 -0.90
N PHE A 67 4.16 31.19 -1.70
CA PHE A 67 3.24 30.12 -2.12
C PHE A 67 3.26 29.83 -3.61
N VAL A 68 3.41 30.83 -4.47
CA VAL A 68 3.37 30.65 -5.92
C VAL A 68 4.77 30.46 -6.50
N PHE A 69 5.76 31.18 -5.99
CA PHE A 69 7.15 31.06 -6.46
C PHE A 69 7.74 29.66 -6.24
N PRO A 70 7.60 29.01 -5.06
CA PRO A 70 8.03 27.61 -4.90
C PRO A 70 7.29 26.64 -5.81
N TYR A 71 6.02 26.93 -6.13
CA TYR A 71 5.22 26.08 -7.02
C TYR A 71 5.66 26.22 -8.48
N LEU A 72 5.99 27.46 -8.93
CA LEU A 72 6.46 27.73 -10.30
C LEU A 72 7.92 27.28 -10.52
N PHE A 73 8.73 27.25 -9.47
CA PHE A 73 10.14 26.83 -9.57
C PHE A 73 10.36 25.36 -9.16
N ASN A 74 9.34 24.67 -8.63
CA ASN A 74 9.45 23.26 -8.30
C ASN A 74 9.25 22.34 -9.52
N GLU A 75 8.85 22.86 -10.68
CA GLU A 75 8.73 22.08 -11.92
C GLU A 75 10.07 21.86 -12.66
N ASN A 76 11.14 22.55 -12.26
CA ASN A 76 12.47 22.40 -12.86
C ASN A 76 13.50 21.67 -11.98
N ASN A 77 13.11 21.14 -10.83
CA ASN A 77 13.95 20.15 -10.15
C ASN A 77 13.88 18.87 -10.96
N SER A 78 14.92 18.56 -11.72
CA SER A 78 15.15 17.24 -12.29
C SER A 78 14.77 16.21 -11.22
N GLU A 79 13.66 15.49 -11.44
CA GLU A 79 13.21 14.48 -10.49
C GLU A 79 14.35 13.49 -10.24
N THR A 80 14.96 13.61 -9.08
CA THR A 80 16.08 12.79 -8.66
C THR A 80 15.58 11.81 -7.62
N GLY A 81 15.79 10.54 -7.86
CA GLY A 81 15.51 9.49 -6.89
C GLY A 81 16.72 9.15 -6.02
N ASP A 82 16.61 8.05 -5.30
CA ASP A 82 17.65 7.57 -4.39
C ASP A 82 18.81 6.90 -5.14
N ILE A 83 19.89 6.65 -4.38
CA ILE A 83 21.10 6.02 -4.88
C ILE A 83 20.85 4.52 -5.11
N VAL A 84 21.25 4.05 -6.30
CA VAL A 84 21.19 2.64 -6.68
C VAL A 84 22.35 1.89 -6.04
N PRO A 85 22.11 0.74 -5.37
CA PRO A 85 23.17 -0.09 -4.80
C PRO A 85 24.19 -0.53 -5.87
N GLU A 86 25.45 -0.71 -5.44
CA GLU A 86 26.48 -1.27 -6.32
C GLU A 86 26.25 -2.75 -6.56
N GLY A 87 26.48 -3.19 -7.79
CA GLY A 87 26.38 -4.58 -8.20
C GLY A 87 25.72 -4.78 -9.55
N ALA A 88 25.81 -5.99 -10.08
CA ALA A 88 25.15 -6.40 -11.32
C ALA A 88 23.79 -7.03 -10.97
N TYR A 89 22.77 -6.21 -10.83
CA TYR A 89 21.42 -6.63 -10.47
C TYR A 89 20.44 -6.53 -11.61
N GLN A 90 19.38 -7.32 -11.55
CA GLN A 90 18.13 -7.05 -12.24
C GLN A 90 17.26 -6.13 -11.39
N PHE A 91 16.41 -5.33 -12.01
CA PHE A 91 15.55 -4.39 -11.33
C PHE A 91 14.09 -4.85 -11.36
N CYS A 92 13.42 -4.66 -10.21
CA CYS A 92 12.02 -4.95 -10.01
C CYS A 92 11.32 -3.73 -9.43
N LEU A 93 10.15 -3.40 -9.97
CA LEU A 93 9.22 -2.43 -9.39
C LEU A 93 8.12 -3.16 -8.63
N ASP A 94 7.61 -2.53 -7.57
CA ASP A 94 6.32 -2.90 -7.02
C ASP A 94 5.38 -1.70 -7.01
N ILE A 95 4.13 -1.95 -7.41
CA ILE A 95 3.12 -0.93 -7.65
C ILE A 95 1.76 -1.33 -7.08
N SER A 96 0.94 -0.30 -6.82
CA SER A 96 -0.43 -0.46 -6.36
C SER A 96 -1.32 0.66 -6.91
N HIS A 97 -2.56 0.73 -6.47
CA HIS A 97 -3.46 1.82 -6.82
C HIS A 97 -2.94 3.23 -6.48
N HIS A 98 -1.92 3.35 -5.65
CA HIS A 98 -1.29 4.64 -5.33
C HIS A 98 -0.43 5.19 -6.48
N ASN A 99 0.05 4.32 -7.36
CA ASN A 99 0.86 4.74 -8.49
C ASN A 99 0.00 5.26 -9.64
N SER A 100 0.60 6.06 -10.53
CA SER A 100 -0.05 6.55 -11.74
C SER A 100 -0.51 5.40 -12.64
N SER A 101 -1.63 5.57 -13.35
CA SER A 101 -2.04 4.67 -14.43
C SER A 101 -1.32 4.96 -15.77
N ASP A 102 -0.64 6.11 -15.84
CA ASP A 102 0.16 6.50 -17.00
C ASP A 102 1.52 5.79 -16.93
N ILE A 103 1.53 4.51 -17.31
CA ILE A 103 2.74 3.68 -17.37
C ILE A 103 3.02 3.34 -18.82
N VAL A 104 4.21 3.64 -19.30
CA VAL A 104 4.71 3.23 -20.62
C VAL A 104 5.47 1.91 -20.46
N TRP A 105 4.72 0.82 -20.41
CA TRP A 105 5.20 -0.50 -20.03
C TRP A 105 6.40 -1.01 -20.86
N ASP A 106 6.43 -0.70 -22.13
CA ASP A 106 7.48 -1.15 -23.07
C ASP A 106 8.82 -0.43 -22.87
N SER A 107 8.79 0.73 -22.17
CA SER A 107 9.98 1.57 -21.97
C SER A 107 10.43 1.66 -20.53
N LEU A 108 9.84 0.89 -19.61
CA LEU A 108 10.22 0.91 -18.19
C LEU A 108 11.71 0.63 -18.01
N ALA A 109 12.44 1.62 -17.46
CA ALA A 109 13.88 1.53 -17.25
C ALA A 109 14.35 2.35 -16.05
N VAL A 110 15.33 1.82 -15.33
CA VAL A 110 16.11 2.57 -14.36
C VAL A 110 17.20 3.34 -15.12
N VAL A 111 17.12 4.64 -15.11
CA VAL A 111 18.13 5.55 -15.67
C VAL A 111 19.02 5.99 -14.51
N ILE A 112 20.30 5.69 -14.56
CA ILE A 112 21.26 5.92 -13.47
C ILE A 112 22.24 6.99 -13.91
N ASP A 113 22.35 8.07 -13.14
CA ASP A 113 23.29 9.18 -13.41
C ASP A 113 24.70 8.91 -12.88
N GLN A 114 25.58 9.92 -12.99
CA GLN A 114 26.97 9.82 -12.54
C GLN A 114 27.13 9.63 -11.02
N ASP A 115 26.14 10.10 -10.24
CA ASP A 115 26.12 10.00 -8.78
C ASP A 115 25.34 8.75 -8.31
N ARG A 116 25.07 7.83 -9.25
CA ARG A 116 24.29 6.59 -9.06
C ARG A 116 22.86 6.84 -8.63
N ARG A 117 22.28 8.00 -8.91
CA ARG A 117 20.88 8.30 -8.59
C ARG A 117 19.97 7.96 -9.74
N THR A 118 18.74 7.57 -9.43
CA THR A 118 17.74 7.32 -10.47
C THR A 118 17.20 8.62 -11.05
N ARG A 119 16.99 8.62 -12.37
CA ARG A 119 16.47 9.74 -13.17
C ARG A 119 15.28 9.31 -14.01
N ARG A 120 14.45 10.28 -14.40
CA ARG A 120 13.30 10.01 -15.28
C ARG A 120 13.66 10.01 -16.75
N ASN A 121 14.46 11.00 -17.16
CA ASN A 121 14.80 11.18 -18.57
C ASN A 121 16.03 10.34 -18.92
N ILE A 122 15.98 9.73 -20.09
CA ILE A 122 17.06 8.88 -20.60
C ILE A 122 18.36 9.69 -20.79
N GLU A 123 18.22 10.95 -21.19
CA GLU A 123 19.33 11.87 -21.46
C GLU A 123 20.18 12.21 -20.21
N ASP A 124 19.56 12.08 -19.02
CA ASP A 124 20.22 12.37 -17.75
C ASP A 124 21.08 11.18 -17.25
N GLY A 125 21.02 10.03 -17.95
CA GLY A 125 21.62 8.77 -17.51
C GLY A 125 23.01 8.52 -18.09
N LYS A 126 23.88 7.90 -17.29
CA LYS A 126 25.10 7.23 -17.76
C LYS A 126 24.87 5.73 -18.02
N GLU A 127 23.95 5.15 -17.31
CA GLU A 127 23.58 3.75 -17.44
C GLU A 127 22.07 3.60 -17.49
N ILE A 128 21.57 2.76 -18.39
CA ILE A 128 20.15 2.47 -18.55
C ILE A 128 19.95 0.98 -18.38
N LYS A 129 19.13 0.58 -17.41
CA LYS A 129 18.77 -0.80 -17.12
C LYS A 129 17.27 -1.01 -17.29
N LYS A 130 16.86 -1.94 -18.12
CA LYS A 130 15.43 -2.31 -18.25
C LYS A 130 14.91 -2.87 -16.93
N ILE A 131 13.67 -2.53 -16.61
CA ILE A 131 12.94 -3.22 -15.55
C ILE A 131 12.60 -4.62 -16.04
N SER A 132 13.02 -5.63 -15.29
CA SER A 132 12.76 -7.04 -15.63
C SER A 132 11.44 -7.56 -15.08
N THR A 133 10.99 -7.01 -13.95
CA THR A 133 9.84 -7.51 -13.21
C THR A 133 9.01 -6.35 -12.63
N VAL A 134 7.69 -6.49 -12.68
CA VAL A 134 6.76 -5.58 -11.98
C VAL A 134 5.82 -6.42 -11.12
N ILE A 135 5.78 -6.15 -9.82
CA ILE A 135 4.93 -6.85 -8.85
C ILE A 135 3.79 -5.92 -8.43
N ILE A 136 2.55 -6.36 -8.62
CA ILE A 136 1.35 -5.55 -8.54
C ILE A 136 0.54 -5.95 -7.32
N LYS A 137 0.09 -4.97 -6.51
CA LYS A 137 -0.84 -5.26 -5.41
C LYS A 137 -2.10 -5.91 -5.94
N ALA A 138 -2.39 -7.14 -5.51
CA ALA A 138 -3.61 -7.82 -5.86
C ALA A 138 -4.68 -7.65 -4.78
N THR A 139 -4.32 -7.99 -3.55
CA THR A 139 -5.28 -8.09 -2.45
C THR A 139 -4.70 -7.66 -1.11
N GLU A 140 -5.58 -7.42 -0.14
CA GLU A 140 -5.25 -7.17 1.24
C GLU A 140 -6.30 -7.80 2.16
N GLY A 141 -5.88 -8.49 3.21
CA GLY A 141 -6.80 -9.14 4.12
C GLY A 141 -7.74 -10.12 3.42
N THR A 142 -8.90 -10.38 4.00
CA THR A 142 -9.80 -11.43 3.52
C THR A 142 -10.70 -11.01 2.34
N ARG A 143 -10.83 -9.72 2.01
CA ARG A 143 -11.85 -9.25 1.04
C ARG A 143 -11.41 -8.13 0.11
N MET A 144 -10.35 -7.40 0.45
CA MET A 144 -9.96 -6.24 -0.34
C MET A 144 -9.18 -6.67 -1.58
N LYS A 145 -9.63 -6.22 -2.74
CA LYS A 145 -8.93 -6.27 -4.02
C LYS A 145 -8.42 -4.87 -4.35
N ASP A 146 -7.18 -4.76 -4.82
CA ASP A 146 -6.66 -3.46 -5.26
C ASP A 146 -7.43 -2.99 -6.50
N LYS A 147 -7.86 -1.72 -6.49
CA LYS A 147 -8.75 -1.17 -7.52
C LYS A 147 -8.12 -1.03 -8.91
N LYS A 148 -6.77 -1.05 -9.00
CA LYS A 148 -6.04 -1.01 -10.26
C LYS A 148 -5.43 -2.36 -10.65
N PHE A 149 -5.67 -3.40 -9.86
CA PHE A 149 -5.04 -4.70 -10.11
C PHE A 149 -5.34 -5.22 -11.50
N ASP A 150 -6.60 -5.27 -11.92
CA ASP A 150 -6.98 -5.82 -13.22
C ASP A 150 -6.34 -5.03 -14.37
N GLU A 151 -6.41 -3.70 -14.31
CA GLU A 151 -5.81 -2.84 -15.32
C GLU A 151 -4.30 -3.08 -15.46
N PHE A 152 -3.57 -3.09 -14.34
CA PHE A 152 -2.12 -3.28 -14.35
C PHE A 152 -1.75 -4.72 -14.73
N TRP A 153 -2.54 -5.69 -14.28
CA TRP A 153 -2.31 -7.11 -14.56
C TRP A 153 -2.43 -7.45 -16.05
N GLU A 154 -3.44 -6.89 -16.70
CA GLU A 154 -3.65 -7.04 -18.15
C GLU A 154 -2.55 -6.34 -18.94
N LYS A 155 -2.27 -5.07 -18.65
CA LYS A 155 -1.23 -4.29 -19.36
C LYS A 155 0.16 -4.91 -19.20
N ALA A 156 0.51 -5.38 -18.00
CA ALA A 156 1.77 -6.07 -17.78
C ALA A 156 1.89 -7.40 -18.53
N ALA A 157 0.76 -8.06 -18.80
CA ALA A 157 0.74 -9.33 -19.54
C ALA A 157 1.17 -9.22 -21.01
N ASP A 158 0.95 -8.05 -21.61
CA ASP A 158 1.24 -7.75 -23.01
C ASP A 158 2.55 -6.94 -23.17
N SER A 159 3.31 -6.79 -22.11
CA SER A 159 4.56 -6.03 -22.05
C SER A 159 5.78 -6.94 -21.87
N PRO A 160 7.01 -6.43 -22.09
CA PRO A 160 8.23 -7.23 -21.93
C PRO A 160 8.59 -7.55 -20.47
N VAL A 161 7.89 -6.97 -19.48
CA VAL A 161 8.19 -7.22 -18.08
C VAL A 161 7.57 -8.54 -17.60
N ARG A 162 8.26 -9.19 -16.68
CA ARG A 162 7.71 -10.31 -15.93
C ARG A 162 6.75 -9.78 -14.87
N ARG A 163 5.44 -10.02 -15.00
CA ARG A 163 4.47 -9.58 -14.02
C ARG A 163 4.42 -10.51 -12.82
N GLY A 164 4.15 -9.94 -11.65
CA GLY A 164 3.89 -10.64 -10.39
C GLY A 164 2.74 -10.00 -9.63
N ALA A 165 2.23 -10.69 -8.63
CA ALA A 165 1.15 -10.20 -7.78
C ALA A 165 1.49 -10.37 -6.30
N TYR A 166 1.17 -9.38 -5.46
CA TYR A 166 1.36 -9.50 -4.02
C TYR A 166 0.06 -9.37 -3.21
N HIS A 167 0.06 -10.02 -2.06
CA HIS A 167 -0.98 -9.96 -1.04
C HIS A 167 -0.46 -9.24 0.20
N PHE A 168 -1.11 -8.16 0.60
CA PHE A 168 -0.82 -7.47 1.85
C PHE A 168 -1.46 -8.21 3.02
N PHE A 169 -0.65 -8.82 3.86
CA PHE A 169 -1.11 -9.70 4.92
C PHE A 169 -1.58 -8.96 6.16
N ARG A 170 -2.75 -9.31 6.66
CA ARG A 170 -3.32 -8.79 7.91
C ARG A 170 -3.32 -9.86 8.99
N THR A 171 -2.43 -9.73 9.98
CA THR A 171 -2.30 -10.69 11.09
C THR A 171 -3.56 -10.79 11.97
N SER A 172 -4.48 -9.81 11.88
CA SER A 172 -5.75 -9.78 12.63
C SER A 172 -6.88 -10.59 12.02
N THR A 173 -6.72 -11.13 10.80
CA THR A 173 -7.78 -11.86 10.08
C THR A 173 -7.35 -13.28 9.75
N ASP A 174 -8.29 -14.12 9.33
CA ASP A 174 -8.03 -15.54 9.03
C ASP A 174 -7.05 -15.69 7.85
N PRO A 175 -5.94 -16.41 8.01
CA PRO A 175 -4.91 -16.54 6.98
C PRO A 175 -5.35 -17.43 5.81
N SER A 176 -6.24 -18.39 6.02
CA SER A 176 -6.76 -19.24 4.96
C SER A 176 -7.73 -18.50 4.06
N GLU A 177 -8.60 -17.66 4.64
CA GLU A 177 -9.48 -16.76 3.86
C GLU A 177 -8.68 -15.72 3.08
N GLN A 178 -7.58 -15.21 3.64
CA GLN A 178 -6.66 -14.31 2.92
C GLN A 178 -6.03 -15.00 1.71
N ALA A 179 -5.62 -16.24 1.84
CA ALA A 179 -5.11 -17.03 0.72
C ALA A 179 -6.20 -17.27 -0.34
N ASP A 180 -7.44 -17.52 0.05
CA ASP A 180 -8.57 -17.67 -0.89
C ASP A 180 -8.85 -16.37 -1.64
N ASN A 181 -8.82 -15.20 -0.94
CA ASN A 181 -8.95 -13.91 -1.56
C ASN A 181 -7.86 -13.67 -2.62
N TYR A 182 -6.61 -13.99 -2.29
CA TYR A 182 -5.50 -13.86 -3.24
C TYR A 182 -5.66 -14.79 -4.45
N ILE A 183 -5.91 -16.06 -4.22
CA ILE A 183 -6.08 -17.08 -5.27
C ILE A 183 -7.24 -16.72 -6.19
N GLY A 184 -8.40 -16.35 -5.62
CA GLY A 184 -9.58 -15.97 -6.38
C GLY A 184 -9.40 -14.70 -7.21
N THR A 185 -8.59 -13.75 -6.71
CA THR A 185 -8.31 -12.48 -7.41
C THR A 185 -7.29 -12.64 -8.53
N VAL A 186 -6.17 -13.33 -8.27
CA VAL A 186 -5.07 -13.49 -9.24
C VAL A 186 -5.41 -14.52 -10.32
N GLY A 187 -6.19 -15.53 -9.95
CA GLY A 187 -6.55 -16.62 -10.88
C GLY A 187 -5.33 -17.44 -11.30
N LYS A 188 -5.32 -17.86 -12.57
CA LYS A 188 -4.25 -18.72 -13.10
C LYS A 188 -2.99 -17.95 -13.43
N LEU A 189 -1.84 -18.37 -12.90
CA LEU A 189 -0.53 -17.86 -13.27
C LEU A 189 0.00 -18.55 -14.54
N ARG A 190 0.63 -17.76 -15.42
CA ARG A 190 1.43 -18.28 -16.53
C ARG A 190 2.77 -18.80 -16.01
N HIS A 191 3.44 -19.65 -16.75
CA HIS A 191 4.79 -20.12 -16.39
C HIS A 191 5.80 -18.97 -16.30
N SER A 192 5.64 -17.96 -17.16
CA SER A 192 6.47 -16.75 -17.19
C SER A 192 6.17 -15.78 -16.05
N ASP A 193 5.02 -15.83 -15.39
CA ASP A 193 4.68 -14.92 -14.31
C ASP A 193 5.62 -15.14 -13.10
N PHE A 194 5.83 -14.08 -12.30
CA PHE A 194 6.58 -14.17 -11.06
C PHE A 194 5.84 -15.04 -10.04
N PRO A 195 6.52 -15.74 -9.11
CA PRO A 195 5.84 -16.46 -8.03
C PRO A 195 4.92 -15.54 -7.21
N PRO A 196 3.90 -16.11 -6.52
CA PRO A 196 3.10 -15.35 -5.58
C PRO A 196 3.96 -14.63 -4.54
N VAL A 197 3.53 -13.46 -4.08
CA VAL A 197 4.25 -12.69 -3.06
C VAL A 197 3.34 -12.47 -1.85
N LEU A 198 3.85 -12.81 -0.67
CA LEU A 198 3.25 -12.46 0.63
C LEU A 198 3.98 -11.23 1.18
N ASP A 199 3.27 -10.12 1.31
CA ASP A 199 3.74 -8.91 1.95
C ASP A 199 3.42 -8.96 3.45
N LEU A 200 4.45 -9.24 4.26
CA LEU A 200 4.38 -9.49 5.70
C LEU A 200 5.17 -8.43 6.47
N GLU A 201 4.58 -7.27 6.67
CA GLU A 201 5.24 -6.11 7.29
C GLU A 201 4.49 -5.52 8.49
N VAL A 202 3.25 -5.95 8.74
CA VAL A 202 2.42 -5.40 9.81
C VAL A 202 1.99 -6.47 10.79
N MET A 203 2.25 -6.21 12.07
CA MET A 203 1.77 -7.03 13.18
C MET A 203 0.74 -6.22 13.99
N HIS A 204 -0.49 -6.72 14.10
CA HIS A 204 -1.52 -6.02 14.87
C HIS A 204 -1.22 -6.04 16.38
N LYS A 205 -1.79 -5.11 17.12
CA LYS A 205 -1.61 -5.02 18.58
C LYS A 205 -2.03 -6.30 19.26
N GLY A 206 -1.13 -6.87 20.06
CA GLY A 206 -1.36 -8.11 20.79
C GLY A 206 -1.00 -9.39 20.02
N CYS A 207 -0.66 -9.32 18.74
CA CYS A 207 -0.14 -10.45 18.00
C CYS A 207 1.27 -10.80 18.48
N THR A 208 1.50 -12.06 18.75
CA THR A 208 2.85 -12.55 19.11
C THR A 208 3.64 -12.91 17.87
N ARG A 209 4.99 -12.95 18.01
CA ARG A 209 5.88 -13.46 16.95
C ARG A 209 5.48 -14.86 16.47
N LYS A 210 5.14 -15.75 17.41
CA LYS A 210 4.70 -17.10 17.07
C LYS A 210 3.43 -17.09 16.23
N GLU A 211 2.42 -16.35 16.65
CA GLU A 211 1.14 -16.26 15.96
C GLU A 211 1.29 -15.68 14.55
N LEU A 212 2.13 -14.65 14.36
CA LEU A 212 2.42 -14.10 13.04
C LEU A 212 3.00 -15.17 12.12
N ASN A 213 4.00 -15.92 12.58
CA ASN A 213 4.64 -16.96 11.78
C ASN A 213 3.70 -18.14 11.47
N ASP A 214 2.92 -18.60 12.46
CA ASP A 214 1.95 -19.66 12.24
C ASP A 214 0.90 -19.27 11.19
N LYS A 215 0.36 -18.06 11.28
CA LYS A 215 -0.59 -17.54 10.30
C LYS A 215 0.02 -17.34 8.91
N ALA A 216 1.24 -16.80 8.85
CA ALA A 216 1.95 -16.66 7.57
C ALA A 216 2.19 -18.02 6.91
N LEU A 217 2.59 -19.04 7.67
CA LEU A 217 2.78 -20.41 7.16
C LEU A 217 1.49 -21.03 6.61
N ILE A 218 0.34 -20.78 7.23
CA ILE A 218 -0.95 -21.23 6.70
C ILE A 218 -1.20 -20.66 5.29
N TRP A 219 -1.01 -19.35 5.13
CA TRP A 219 -1.16 -18.69 3.83
C TRP A 219 -0.16 -19.23 2.82
N LEU A 220 1.13 -19.25 3.18
CA LEU A 220 2.23 -19.68 2.31
C LEU A 220 2.02 -21.10 1.79
N LYS A 221 1.73 -22.06 2.68
CA LYS A 221 1.50 -23.47 2.32
C LYS A 221 0.28 -23.65 1.42
N LYS A 222 -0.80 -22.89 1.68
CA LYS A 222 -2.03 -22.97 0.89
C LYS A 222 -1.80 -22.45 -0.53
N VAL A 223 -1.14 -21.29 -0.66
CA VAL A 223 -0.83 -20.67 -1.96
C VAL A 223 0.20 -21.48 -2.73
N GLU A 224 1.25 -22.00 -2.07
CA GLU A 224 2.21 -22.92 -2.66
C GLU A 224 1.54 -24.16 -3.24
N LYS A 225 0.65 -24.80 -2.45
CA LYS A 225 -0.12 -25.96 -2.90
C LYS A 225 -0.97 -25.69 -4.12
N HIS A 226 -1.60 -24.49 -4.17
CA HIS A 226 -2.47 -24.12 -5.30
C HIS A 226 -1.70 -23.89 -6.59
N TYR A 227 -0.60 -23.14 -6.52
CA TYR A 227 0.16 -22.77 -7.72
C TYR A 227 1.30 -23.73 -8.07
N GLY A 228 1.65 -24.66 -7.18
CA GLY A 228 2.83 -25.53 -7.34
C GLY A 228 4.16 -24.78 -7.32
N ARG A 229 4.18 -23.56 -6.75
CA ARG A 229 5.33 -22.66 -6.74
C ARG A 229 5.48 -22.02 -5.37
N LYS A 230 6.70 -21.99 -4.84
CA LYS A 230 7.01 -21.34 -3.55
C LYS A 230 6.76 -19.84 -3.65
N PRO A 231 5.89 -19.26 -2.79
CA PRO A 231 5.77 -17.82 -2.69
C PRO A 231 7.06 -17.14 -2.22
N VAL A 232 7.23 -15.87 -2.59
CA VAL A 232 8.26 -14.99 -2.04
C VAL A 232 7.68 -14.25 -0.83
N VAL A 233 8.45 -14.11 0.24
CA VAL A 233 8.04 -13.34 1.41
C VAL A 233 8.73 -11.99 1.39
N TYR A 234 7.95 -10.93 1.17
CA TYR A 234 8.39 -9.55 1.35
C TYR A 234 8.21 -9.15 2.82
N THR A 235 9.23 -8.48 3.38
CA THR A 235 9.21 -8.09 4.79
C THR A 235 10.30 -7.04 5.08
N PRO A 236 10.14 -6.18 6.13
CA PRO A 236 11.23 -5.34 6.62
C PRO A 236 12.46 -6.16 7.02
N ASP A 237 13.67 -5.62 6.81
CA ASP A 237 14.93 -6.28 7.18
C ASP A 237 14.96 -6.71 8.66
N SER A 238 14.40 -5.90 9.56
CA SER A 238 14.26 -6.24 10.97
C SER A 238 13.37 -7.47 11.21
N TYR A 239 12.30 -7.63 10.42
CA TYR A 239 11.44 -8.81 10.53
C TYR A 239 12.14 -10.05 9.99
N ALA A 240 12.82 -9.95 8.85
CA ALA A 240 13.62 -11.04 8.29
C ALA A 240 14.64 -11.55 9.29
N LYS A 241 15.30 -10.62 10.00
CA LYS A 241 16.34 -10.95 10.98
C LYS A 241 15.75 -11.50 12.29
N ASP A 242 14.76 -10.77 12.88
CA ASP A 242 14.42 -10.94 14.28
C ASP A 242 13.02 -11.54 14.51
N ILE A 243 12.12 -11.53 13.51
CA ILE A 243 10.72 -11.92 13.66
C ILE A 243 10.38 -13.22 12.94
N LEU A 244 10.80 -13.38 11.69
CA LEU A 244 10.49 -14.57 10.93
C LEU A 244 11.05 -15.84 11.57
N SER A 245 10.30 -16.92 11.54
CA SER A 245 10.76 -18.24 11.96
C SER A 245 11.78 -18.80 10.97
N ASP A 246 12.62 -19.72 11.46
CA ASP A 246 13.58 -20.42 10.61
C ASP A 246 12.86 -21.23 9.53
N GLU A 247 11.70 -21.82 9.83
CA GLU A 247 10.88 -22.52 8.83
C GLU A 247 10.56 -21.63 7.62
N ILE A 248 10.13 -20.37 7.84
CA ILE A 248 9.87 -19.44 6.74
C ILE A 248 11.17 -19.09 6.01
N LYS A 249 12.22 -18.70 6.73
CA LYS A 249 13.50 -18.27 6.14
C LYS A 249 14.20 -19.34 5.30
N TYR A 250 14.08 -20.62 5.68
CA TYR A 250 14.73 -21.72 4.94
C TYR A 250 13.89 -22.23 3.77
N HIS A 251 12.55 -22.16 3.88
CA HIS A 251 11.68 -22.74 2.86
C HIS A 251 11.26 -21.77 1.78
N TYR A 252 11.24 -20.46 2.05
CA TYR A 252 10.74 -19.44 1.13
C TYR A 252 11.81 -18.40 0.80
N PRO A 253 11.87 -17.92 -0.47
CA PRO A 253 12.74 -16.80 -0.83
C PRO A 253 12.32 -15.53 -0.08
N ILE A 254 13.30 -14.79 0.45
CA ILE A 254 13.05 -13.56 1.21
C ILE A 254 13.38 -12.35 0.35
N TRP A 255 12.43 -11.43 0.29
CA TRP A 255 12.54 -10.10 -0.29
C TRP A 255 12.52 -9.08 0.86
N VAL A 256 13.65 -8.44 1.13
CA VAL A 256 13.76 -7.50 2.25
C VAL A 256 13.55 -6.07 1.82
N ALA A 257 12.89 -5.27 2.66
CA ALA A 257 12.87 -3.81 2.57
C ALA A 257 13.85 -3.21 3.56
N HIS A 258 14.81 -2.41 3.07
CA HIS A 258 15.75 -1.69 3.91
C HIS A 258 16.30 -0.47 3.16
N TYR A 259 15.84 0.73 3.54
CA TYR A 259 16.13 1.96 2.83
C TYR A 259 17.31 2.71 3.44
N GLY A 260 18.03 3.48 2.59
CA GLY A 260 19.10 4.37 3.04
C GLY A 260 20.33 3.68 3.63
N VAL A 261 20.56 2.41 3.28
CA VAL A 261 21.69 1.61 3.72
C VAL A 261 22.51 1.09 2.53
N ALA A 262 23.78 0.75 2.79
CA ALA A 262 24.64 0.16 1.74
C ALA A 262 24.26 -1.30 1.42
N ALA A 263 23.70 -2.04 2.40
CA ALA A 263 23.21 -3.40 2.22
C ALA A 263 22.29 -3.79 3.37
N PRO A 264 21.35 -4.75 3.18
CA PRO A 264 20.54 -5.30 4.25
C PRO A 264 21.37 -6.02 5.32
N ASN A 265 20.87 -6.03 6.56
CA ASN A 265 21.47 -6.80 7.65
C ASN A 265 21.21 -8.31 7.49
N TYR A 266 20.01 -8.69 7.02
CA TYR A 266 19.69 -10.07 6.67
C TYR A 266 20.44 -10.44 5.38
N LYS A 267 21.36 -11.45 5.45
CA LYS A 267 22.31 -11.73 4.35
C LYS A 267 21.76 -12.64 3.26
N ASP A 268 20.79 -13.49 3.57
CA ASP A 268 20.25 -14.51 2.65
C ASP A 268 19.07 -14.02 1.81
N TRP A 269 18.97 -12.70 1.61
CA TRP A 269 17.94 -12.13 0.77
C TRP A 269 18.10 -12.50 -0.71
N LYS A 270 16.97 -12.65 -1.39
CA LYS A 270 16.91 -12.87 -2.85
C LYS A 270 16.55 -11.60 -3.60
N MET A 271 15.79 -10.71 -2.96
CA MET A 271 15.44 -9.40 -3.46
C MET A 271 15.58 -8.38 -2.33
N TRP A 272 15.91 -7.16 -2.70
CA TRP A 272 16.06 -6.06 -1.77
C TRP A 272 15.41 -4.79 -2.33
N GLN A 273 14.30 -4.35 -1.71
CA GLN A 273 13.70 -3.04 -1.93
C GLN A 273 14.55 -2.03 -1.17
N PHE A 274 15.31 -1.26 -1.92
CA PHE A 274 16.30 -0.35 -1.35
C PHE A 274 15.77 1.09 -1.25
N THR A 275 14.63 1.39 -1.88
CA THR A 275 14.00 2.71 -1.85
C THR A 275 12.51 2.64 -2.17
N ASP A 276 11.74 3.56 -1.56
CA ASP A 276 10.36 3.93 -1.86
C ASP A 276 10.25 5.26 -2.64
N LYS A 277 11.40 5.78 -3.14
CA LYS A 277 11.53 7.12 -3.74
C LYS A 277 12.27 7.11 -5.07
N ALA A 278 12.34 5.96 -5.74
CA ALA A 278 12.95 5.91 -7.06
C ALA A 278 12.17 6.72 -8.08
N VAL A 279 12.91 7.32 -8.99
CA VAL A 279 12.38 7.94 -10.20
C VAL A 279 12.77 7.03 -11.36
N VAL A 280 11.77 6.54 -12.10
CA VAL A 280 11.95 5.54 -13.14
C VAL A 280 11.39 6.05 -14.46
N HIS A 281 12.10 5.82 -15.56
CA HIS A 281 11.61 6.13 -16.89
C HIS A 281 10.36 5.28 -17.22
N GLY A 282 9.36 5.90 -17.84
CA GLY A 282 8.11 5.23 -18.22
C GLY A 282 7.02 5.21 -17.16
N ILE A 283 7.24 5.74 -15.94
CA ILE A 283 6.20 5.87 -14.91
C ILE A 283 6.30 7.21 -14.18
N LYS A 284 5.16 7.89 -13.95
CA LYS A 284 5.11 9.16 -13.24
C LYS A 284 5.15 8.96 -11.71
N GLY A 285 5.74 9.93 -11.03
CA GLY A 285 5.86 9.95 -9.56
C GLY A 285 7.01 9.07 -9.07
N LYS A 286 7.10 8.93 -7.75
CA LYS A 286 8.06 8.06 -7.08
C LYS A 286 7.49 6.65 -6.98
N VAL A 287 8.38 5.67 -7.04
CA VAL A 287 8.02 4.25 -7.01
C VAL A 287 8.98 3.46 -6.13
N ASP A 288 8.51 2.34 -5.66
CA ASP A 288 9.30 1.36 -4.93
C ASP A 288 10.19 0.59 -5.91
N LEU A 289 11.49 0.55 -5.63
CA LEU A 289 12.47 -0.08 -6.51
C LEU A 289 13.33 -1.07 -5.76
N SER A 290 13.45 -2.24 -6.35
CA SER A 290 14.21 -3.36 -5.81
C SER A 290 15.29 -3.83 -6.76
N VAL A 291 16.35 -4.41 -6.18
CA VAL A 291 17.34 -5.23 -6.86
C VAL A 291 17.09 -6.71 -6.60
N VAL A 292 17.39 -7.53 -7.60
CA VAL A 292 17.22 -9.00 -7.59
C VAL A 292 18.56 -9.64 -7.82
N ARG A 293 18.93 -10.64 -6.96
CA ARG A 293 20.13 -11.49 -7.10
C ARG A 293 19.93 -12.67 -8.01
#